data_1d5eb36deed53e379ef34de6e44beab9
#
_entry.id   1d5eb36deed53e379ef34de6e44beab9
#
_cell.length_a   1.000
_cell.length_b   1.000
_cell.length_c   1.000
_cell.angle_alpha   90.00
_cell.angle_beta   90.00
_cell.angle_gamma   90.00
#
_symmetry.space_group_name_H-M   'P 1'
#
loop_
_entity.id
_entity.type
_entity.pdbx_description
1 polymer ?
#
loop_
_entity_poly.entity_id
_entity_poly.type
_entity_poly.pdbx_seq_one_letter_code
_entity_poly.pdbx_strand_id
1 'polypeptide(L)'
;MRYRTCFSFLTILTATACLLCGCATPATSTGMADQAQQAQSEINGATAAVNRMQAEPGMAALLRSAQGVLVVPDYGRGAYFIGGQGGRGVLLLRQRSGAWSQPAFYSLGGASIGLQAGGEAGPIAMVLMSNAAVDRFKDNANTWQLGANTGLTVVNYSGEQSIVTAHPKADIVMWSGAKGLYGGISAGATYITPDASLNDAYYRGLVTNRQILASAVRNRHTADLRQALAGGGSAAYR
;
A
#
# COMPACT_ATOMS: atom_id res chain seq x y z
N MET A 1 31.96 81.75 17.12
CA MET A 1 32.90 81.23 18.12
C MET A 1 32.71 79.72 18.19
N ARG A 2 33.72 79.02 17.71
CA ARG A 2 34.21 77.70 18.21
C ARG A 2 33.35 76.42 17.97
N TYR A 3 33.82 75.66 17.05
CA TYR A 3 34.64 74.43 17.02
C TYR A 3 33.77 73.15 17.09
N ARG A 4 33.82 72.33 15.97
CA ARG A 4 34.59 71.09 15.82
C ARG A 4 34.04 69.99 16.70
N THR A 5 33.61 68.88 16.15
CA THR A 5 34.52 67.87 15.64
C THR A 5 33.72 66.86 14.76
N CYS A 6 34.29 66.57 13.60
CA CYS A 6 34.15 65.33 12.85
C CYS A 6 34.47 64.11 13.72
N PHE A 7 33.70 63.10 13.65
CA PHE A 7 34.23 61.76 13.86
C PHE A 7 33.58 60.79 12.82
N SER A 8 34.45 60.45 11.90
CA SER A 8 34.31 59.33 10.98
C SER A 8 34.16 58.05 11.77
N PHE A 9 33.11 57.29 11.48
CA PHE A 9 33.14 55.85 11.65
C PHE A 9 32.86 55.24 10.30
N LEU A 10 33.92 55.20 9.52
CA LEU A 10 34.08 54.33 8.37
C LEU A 10 34.82 53.09 8.88
N THR A 11 34.50 51.95 8.29
CA THR A 11 35.09 50.61 8.49
C THR A 11 34.47 49.83 9.63
N ILE A 12 33.65 48.85 9.31
CA ILE A 12 34.03 47.44 9.03
C ILE A 12 32.81 46.75 8.43
N LEU A 13 32.73 46.78 7.13
CA LEU A 13 31.89 45.86 6.37
C LEU A 13 32.86 44.93 5.66
N THR A 14 33.40 43.99 6.40
CA THR A 14 34.21 42.91 5.82
C THR A 14 33.52 41.58 6.03
N ALA A 15 33.11 41.00 4.91
CA ALA A 15 33.26 39.60 4.59
C ALA A 15 32.67 38.57 5.59
N THR A 16 31.38 38.27 5.43
CA THR A 16 30.91 36.94 5.71
C THR A 16 30.11 36.45 4.51
N ALA A 17 30.74 36.45 3.35
CA ALA A 17 30.29 35.76 2.18
C ALA A 17 31.22 34.58 1.98
N CYS A 18 30.99 33.49 2.71
CA CYS A 18 31.61 32.20 2.37
C CYS A 18 30.86 31.09 3.08
N LEU A 19 30.61 30.04 2.30
CA LEU A 19 30.20 28.69 2.75
C LEU A 19 28.71 28.45 2.91
N LEU A 20 27.95 28.78 1.88
CA LEU A 20 26.86 27.92 1.45
C LEU A 20 27.33 27.10 0.23
N CYS A 21 28.45 26.41 0.40
CA CYS A 21 28.71 25.22 -0.40
C CYS A 21 27.76 24.14 0.11
N GLY A 22 26.50 24.24 -0.28
CA GLY A 22 25.56 23.15 -0.16
C GLY A 22 26.14 22.02 -0.96
N CYS A 23 26.64 20.99 -0.29
CA CYS A 23 26.83 19.69 -0.90
C CYS A 23 25.48 19.29 -1.48
N ALA A 24 25.30 19.51 -2.78
CA ALA A 24 24.30 18.83 -3.57
C ALA A 24 24.71 17.35 -3.56
N THR A 25 24.34 16.65 -2.47
CA THR A 25 24.33 15.19 -2.48
C THR A 25 23.45 14.78 -3.63
N PRO A 26 23.88 13.83 -4.47
CA PRO A 26 23.04 13.27 -5.51
C PRO A 26 21.89 12.52 -4.83
N ALA A 27 20.79 13.23 -4.61
CA ALA A 27 19.58 12.72 -3.92
C ALA A 27 18.89 11.58 -4.68
N THR A 28 19.35 11.24 -5.89
CA THR A 28 18.61 10.34 -6.78
C THR A 28 18.90 8.85 -6.53
N SER A 29 20.12 8.49 -6.19
CA SER A 29 20.48 7.06 -6.03
C SER A 29 20.13 6.50 -4.65
N THR A 30 20.31 7.29 -3.60
CA THR A 30 19.96 6.91 -2.22
C THR A 30 18.45 6.75 -2.07
N GLY A 31 17.66 7.68 -2.62
CA GLY A 31 16.20 7.60 -2.56
C GLY A 31 15.61 6.40 -3.29
N MET A 32 16.18 6.00 -4.43
CA MET A 32 15.72 4.79 -5.14
C MET A 32 16.09 3.50 -4.40
N ALA A 33 17.25 3.47 -3.75
CA ALA A 33 17.66 2.31 -2.94
C ALA A 33 16.75 2.16 -1.72
N ASP A 34 16.44 3.24 -1.03
CA ASP A 34 15.54 3.25 0.13
C ASP A 34 14.11 2.82 -0.28
N GLN A 35 13.62 3.29 -1.42
CA GLN A 35 12.33 2.86 -1.96
C GLN A 35 12.32 1.39 -2.37
N ALA A 36 13.39 0.88 -2.96
CA ALA A 36 13.50 -0.54 -3.31
C ALA A 36 13.52 -1.42 -2.04
N GLN A 37 14.21 -0.99 -0.99
CA GLN A 37 14.19 -1.66 0.30
C GLN A 37 12.80 -1.62 0.94
N GLN A 38 12.13 -0.48 0.88
CA GLN A 38 10.75 -0.34 1.36
C GLN A 38 9.81 -1.26 0.58
N ALA A 39 9.90 -1.30 -0.75
CA ALA A 39 9.10 -2.20 -1.56
C ALA A 39 9.33 -3.68 -1.17
N GLN A 40 10.56 -4.07 -0.87
CA GLN A 40 10.85 -5.42 -0.39
C GLN A 40 10.25 -5.67 1.00
N SER A 41 10.25 -4.70 1.90
CA SER A 41 9.59 -4.79 3.20
C SER A 41 8.08 -5.01 3.05
N GLU A 42 7.43 -4.29 2.13
CA GLU A 42 6.01 -4.50 1.82
C GLU A 42 5.73 -5.93 1.31
N ILE A 43 6.60 -6.47 0.44
CA ILE A 43 6.49 -7.86 -0.03
C ILE A 43 6.59 -8.86 1.13
N ASN A 44 7.56 -8.66 2.02
CA ASN A 44 7.77 -9.55 3.16
C ASN A 44 6.59 -9.49 4.13
N GLY A 45 6.10 -8.29 4.44
CA GLY A 45 4.91 -8.08 5.27
C GLY A 45 3.65 -8.68 4.65
N ALA A 46 3.47 -8.50 3.34
CA ALA A 46 2.35 -9.11 2.60
C ALA A 46 2.42 -10.64 2.63
N THR A 47 3.63 -11.22 2.51
CA THR A 47 3.81 -12.67 2.62
C THR A 47 3.40 -13.18 3.99
N ALA A 48 3.81 -12.49 5.07
CA ALA A 48 3.42 -12.85 6.43
C ALA A 48 1.90 -12.74 6.62
N ALA A 49 1.27 -11.69 6.10
CA ALA A 49 -0.18 -11.51 6.16
C ALA A 49 -0.93 -12.62 5.40
N VAL A 50 -0.49 -12.99 4.20
CA VAL A 50 -1.08 -14.10 3.43
C VAL A 50 -0.96 -15.42 4.17
N ASN A 51 0.18 -15.72 4.80
CA ASN A 51 0.34 -16.93 5.60
C ASN A 51 -0.63 -16.96 6.79
N ARG A 52 -0.89 -15.82 7.44
CA ARG A 52 -1.94 -15.72 8.47
C ARG A 52 -3.32 -15.96 7.92
N MET A 53 -3.65 -15.35 6.77
CA MET A 53 -4.92 -15.58 6.08
C MET A 53 -5.14 -17.06 5.76
N GLN A 54 -4.11 -17.74 5.23
CA GLN A 54 -4.19 -19.17 4.90
C GLN A 54 -4.51 -20.08 6.10
N ALA A 55 -4.12 -19.64 7.30
CA ALA A 55 -4.40 -20.38 8.54
C ALA A 55 -5.86 -20.23 9.02
N GLU A 56 -6.63 -19.30 8.46
CA GLU A 56 -8.02 -19.07 8.88
C GLU A 56 -8.98 -20.01 8.16
N PRO A 57 -10.04 -20.49 8.86
CA PRO A 57 -11.04 -21.41 8.29
C PRO A 57 -11.71 -20.83 7.04
N GLY A 58 -11.70 -21.56 5.91
CA GLY A 58 -12.34 -21.13 4.67
C GLY A 58 -11.55 -20.14 3.81
N MET A 59 -10.55 -19.45 4.36
CA MET A 59 -9.77 -18.46 3.63
C MET A 59 -8.96 -19.06 2.48
N ALA A 60 -8.40 -20.26 2.67
CA ALA A 60 -7.70 -20.97 1.61
C ALA A 60 -8.61 -21.28 0.40
N ALA A 61 -9.89 -21.59 0.64
CA ALA A 61 -10.88 -21.80 -0.42
C ALA A 61 -11.21 -20.46 -1.13
N LEU A 62 -11.38 -19.39 -0.36
CA LEU A 62 -11.62 -18.03 -0.87
C LEU A 62 -10.46 -17.59 -1.77
N LEU A 63 -9.22 -17.74 -1.32
CA LEU A 63 -8.04 -17.39 -2.09
C LEU A 63 -7.89 -18.21 -3.37
N ARG A 64 -8.31 -19.50 -3.37
CA ARG A 64 -8.31 -20.32 -4.61
C ARG A 64 -9.27 -19.80 -5.67
N SER A 65 -10.40 -19.23 -5.28
CA SER A 65 -11.40 -18.65 -6.19
C SER A 65 -11.13 -17.18 -6.53
N ALA A 66 -10.22 -16.53 -5.82
CA ALA A 66 -9.90 -15.12 -6.00
C ALA A 66 -9.28 -14.83 -7.38
N GLN A 67 -9.69 -13.74 -7.98
CA GLN A 67 -9.12 -13.19 -9.22
C GLN A 67 -7.98 -12.22 -8.95
N GLY A 68 -7.90 -11.67 -7.74
CA GLY A 68 -6.83 -10.80 -7.30
C GLY A 68 -6.82 -10.67 -5.77
N VAL A 69 -5.70 -10.26 -5.23
CA VAL A 69 -5.56 -9.97 -3.80
C VAL A 69 -4.68 -8.72 -3.64
N LEU A 70 -5.22 -7.70 -2.97
CA LEU A 70 -4.46 -6.56 -2.49
C LEU A 70 -4.22 -6.77 -0.99
N VAL A 71 -2.97 -6.86 -0.59
CA VAL A 71 -2.55 -7.02 0.81
C VAL A 71 -1.87 -5.75 1.27
N VAL A 72 -2.30 -5.20 2.38
CA VAL A 72 -1.69 -4.03 3.04
C VAL A 72 -1.17 -4.52 4.38
N PRO A 73 0.15 -4.74 4.53
CA PRO A 73 0.74 -5.32 5.74
C PRO A 73 0.54 -4.47 6.98
N ASP A 74 0.69 -3.16 6.81
CA ASP A 74 0.62 -2.17 7.87
C ASP A 74 -0.42 -1.11 7.52
N TYR A 75 -1.69 -1.43 7.76
CA TYR A 75 -2.77 -0.46 7.65
C TYR A 75 -3.02 0.17 8.99
N GLY A 76 -2.89 1.50 9.06
CA GLY A 76 -3.08 2.26 10.28
C GLY A 76 -4.31 3.16 10.22
N ARG A 77 -4.98 3.30 11.37
CA ARG A 77 -6.07 4.24 11.60
C ARG A 77 -5.85 4.96 12.92
N GLY A 78 -5.87 6.29 12.89
CA GLY A 78 -5.81 7.12 14.09
C GLY A 78 -6.88 8.21 14.06
N ALA A 79 -7.63 8.40 15.14
CA ALA A 79 -8.65 9.42 15.24
C ALA A 79 -8.83 9.92 16.67
N TYR A 80 -9.05 11.24 16.81
CA TYR A 80 -9.67 11.81 18.01
C TYR A 80 -11.11 12.26 17.74
N PHE A 81 -11.39 12.92 16.63
CA PHE A 81 -12.73 13.26 16.12
C PHE A 81 -12.76 13.12 14.58
N ILE A 82 -11.68 13.51 13.92
CA ILE A 82 -11.42 13.29 12.52
C ILE A 82 -10.05 12.65 12.44
N GLY A 83 -9.97 11.47 11.85
CA GLY A 83 -8.73 10.70 11.77
C GLY A 83 -8.32 10.43 10.33
N GLY A 84 -7.03 10.15 10.18
CA GLY A 84 -6.47 9.58 8.96
C GLY A 84 -6.40 8.06 9.07
N GLN A 85 -6.55 7.41 7.93
CA GLN A 85 -6.31 5.98 7.77
C GLN A 85 -5.50 5.75 6.49
N GLY A 86 -4.66 4.74 6.48
CA GLY A 86 -3.89 4.44 5.30
C GLY A 86 -2.82 3.40 5.51
N GLY A 87 -2.19 3.03 4.41
CA GLY A 87 -1.09 2.08 4.35
C GLY A 87 -0.65 1.87 2.91
N ARG A 88 0.46 1.17 2.74
CA ARG A 88 0.91 0.68 1.44
C ARG A 88 0.53 -0.77 1.27
N GLY A 89 0.20 -1.15 0.05
CA GLY A 89 -0.24 -2.51 -0.25
C GLY A 89 0.34 -3.04 -1.54
N VAL A 90 0.24 -4.34 -1.67
CA VAL A 90 0.76 -5.12 -2.78
C VAL A 90 -0.39 -5.86 -3.44
N LEU A 91 -0.66 -5.56 -4.70
CA LEU A 91 -1.69 -6.22 -5.51
C LEU A 91 -1.07 -7.28 -6.40
N LEU A 92 -1.64 -8.47 -6.38
CA LEU A 92 -1.40 -9.53 -7.36
C LEU A 92 -2.72 -9.94 -7.99
N LEU A 93 -2.70 -10.20 -9.29
CA LEU A 93 -3.86 -10.70 -10.04
C LEU A 93 -3.61 -12.11 -10.51
N ARG A 94 -4.67 -12.91 -10.57
CA ARG A 94 -4.60 -14.25 -11.16
C ARG A 94 -4.56 -14.15 -12.68
N GLN A 95 -3.57 -14.79 -13.26
CA GLN A 95 -3.42 -14.88 -14.71
C GLN A 95 -4.32 -16.00 -15.27
N ARG A 96 -4.57 -15.98 -16.59
CA ARG A 96 -5.32 -17.05 -17.27
C ARG A 96 -4.71 -18.45 -17.08
N SER A 97 -3.39 -18.50 -16.85
CA SER A 97 -2.68 -19.76 -16.53
C SER A 97 -2.93 -20.26 -15.11
N GLY A 98 -3.67 -19.54 -14.28
CA GLY A 98 -3.84 -19.81 -12.85
C GLY A 98 -2.71 -19.28 -11.96
N ALA A 99 -1.58 -18.86 -12.53
CA ALA A 99 -0.48 -18.28 -11.78
C ALA A 99 -0.82 -16.85 -11.31
N TRP A 100 -0.16 -16.41 -10.23
CA TRP A 100 -0.24 -15.03 -9.78
C TRP A 100 0.69 -14.12 -10.58
N SER A 101 0.26 -12.88 -10.83
CA SER A 101 1.06 -11.85 -11.50
C SER A 101 2.30 -11.46 -10.69
N GLN A 102 3.08 -10.56 -11.24
CA GLN A 102 4.03 -9.78 -10.46
C GLN A 102 3.27 -8.79 -9.57
N PRO A 103 3.83 -8.42 -8.39
CA PRO A 103 3.20 -7.50 -7.45
C PRO A 103 3.28 -6.06 -7.92
N ALA A 104 2.15 -5.36 -7.92
CA ALA A 104 2.07 -3.92 -8.12
C ALA A 104 1.79 -3.22 -6.79
N PHE A 105 2.53 -2.15 -6.51
CA PHE A 105 2.38 -1.39 -5.28
C PHE A 105 1.31 -0.33 -5.39
N TYR A 106 0.55 -0.16 -4.30
CA TYR A 106 -0.52 0.81 -4.16
C TYR A 106 -0.44 1.49 -2.80
N SER A 107 -0.80 2.75 -2.76
CA SER A 107 -1.03 3.49 -1.52
C SER A 107 -2.53 3.59 -1.26
N LEU A 108 -2.93 3.30 -0.04
CA LEU A 108 -4.29 3.47 0.44
C LEU A 108 -4.31 4.62 1.43
N GLY A 109 -5.32 5.47 1.33
CA GLY A 109 -5.48 6.59 2.24
C GLY A 109 -6.92 7.03 2.33
N GLY A 110 -7.30 7.66 3.44
CA GLY A 110 -8.65 8.17 3.59
C GLY A 110 -8.84 8.92 4.90
N ALA A 111 -9.97 9.61 4.99
CA ALA A 111 -10.44 10.19 6.23
C ALA A 111 -11.40 9.20 6.90
N SER A 112 -11.27 9.03 8.20
CA SER A 112 -12.21 8.29 9.03
C SER A 112 -12.88 9.25 10.00
N ILE A 113 -14.20 9.11 10.15
CA ILE A 113 -14.97 9.79 11.20
C ILE A 113 -15.26 8.73 12.25
N GLY A 114 -14.78 8.90 13.47
CA GLY A 114 -15.01 7.95 14.54
C GLY A 114 -14.94 8.59 15.90
N LEU A 115 -15.85 8.17 16.80
CA LEU A 115 -15.91 8.61 18.19
C LEU A 115 -14.92 7.87 19.12
N GLN A 116 -14.02 7.06 18.55
CA GLN A 116 -13.08 6.28 19.35
C GLN A 116 -11.72 6.99 19.38
N ALA A 117 -11.31 7.39 20.58
CA ALA A 117 -9.95 7.82 20.85
C ALA A 117 -9.05 6.58 20.84
N GLY A 118 -8.16 6.49 19.86
CA GLY A 118 -7.20 5.40 19.75
C GLY A 118 -6.67 5.21 18.34
N GLY A 119 -5.53 4.57 18.23
CA GLY A 119 -4.93 4.11 16.98
C GLY A 119 -5.10 2.60 16.87
N GLU A 120 -5.51 2.13 15.71
CA GLU A 120 -5.52 0.72 15.36
C GLU A 120 -4.61 0.52 14.16
N ALA A 121 -3.78 -0.51 14.20
CA ALA A 121 -2.92 -0.88 13.10
C ALA A 121 -2.88 -2.40 12.96
N GLY A 122 -2.70 -2.86 11.72
CA GLY A 122 -2.55 -4.28 11.42
C GLY A 122 -2.73 -4.57 9.95
N PRO A 123 -2.48 -5.80 9.55
CA PRO A 123 -2.65 -6.19 8.16
C PRO A 123 -4.11 -6.28 7.77
N ILE A 124 -4.39 -5.83 6.55
CA ILE A 124 -5.69 -6.01 5.88
C ILE A 124 -5.47 -6.60 4.49
N ALA A 125 -6.49 -7.22 3.96
CA ALA A 125 -6.49 -7.64 2.56
C ALA A 125 -7.86 -7.44 1.90
N MET A 126 -7.83 -7.12 0.62
CA MET A 126 -8.98 -7.09 -0.27
C MET A 126 -8.86 -8.27 -1.23
N VAL A 127 -9.71 -9.26 -1.08
CA VAL A 127 -9.78 -10.41 -1.97
C VAL A 127 -10.78 -10.08 -3.08
N LEU A 128 -10.28 -9.94 -4.30
CA LEU A 128 -11.06 -9.55 -5.48
C LEU A 128 -11.70 -10.81 -6.08
N MET A 129 -13.03 -10.84 -6.09
CA MET A 129 -13.79 -12.01 -6.51
C MET A 129 -14.38 -11.88 -7.91
N SER A 130 -14.51 -10.65 -8.43
CA SER A 130 -15.12 -10.37 -9.72
C SER A 130 -14.16 -9.69 -10.69
N ASN A 131 -14.45 -9.80 -12.00
CA ASN A 131 -13.75 -9.06 -13.04
C ASN A 131 -13.94 -7.55 -12.86
N ALA A 132 -15.11 -7.12 -12.42
CA ALA A 132 -15.40 -5.70 -12.18
C ALA A 132 -14.44 -5.12 -11.14
N ALA A 133 -14.17 -5.84 -10.04
CA ALA A 133 -13.18 -5.44 -9.05
C ALA A 133 -11.76 -5.40 -9.64
N VAL A 134 -11.36 -6.43 -10.40
CA VAL A 134 -10.05 -6.51 -11.04
C VAL A 134 -9.84 -5.37 -12.03
N ASP A 135 -10.82 -5.05 -12.85
CA ASP A 135 -10.73 -4.02 -13.90
C ASP A 135 -10.57 -2.63 -13.27
N ARG A 136 -11.16 -2.39 -12.07
CA ARG A 136 -10.91 -1.14 -11.33
C ARG A 136 -9.43 -0.90 -11.04
N PHE A 137 -8.69 -1.95 -10.74
CA PHE A 137 -7.24 -1.83 -10.49
C PHE A 137 -6.41 -1.78 -11.78
N LYS A 138 -6.83 -2.48 -12.84
CA LYS A 138 -6.10 -2.50 -14.11
C LYS A 138 -6.22 -1.21 -14.89
N ASP A 139 -7.43 -0.64 -14.90
CA ASP A 139 -7.77 0.46 -15.80
C ASP A 139 -7.56 1.84 -15.17
N ASN A 140 -7.47 1.90 -13.83
CA ASN A 140 -7.19 3.15 -13.14
C ASN A 140 -5.68 3.35 -12.97
N ALA A 141 -5.11 4.21 -13.82
CA ALA A 141 -3.76 4.75 -13.64
C ALA A 141 -3.71 5.84 -12.55
N ASN A 142 -4.87 6.33 -12.12
CA ASN A 142 -5.04 7.42 -11.18
C ASN A 142 -5.67 6.94 -9.87
N THR A 143 -5.74 7.83 -8.89
CA THR A 143 -6.48 7.61 -7.64
C THR A 143 -7.95 7.36 -7.91
N TRP A 144 -8.49 6.35 -7.28
CA TRP A 144 -9.92 6.08 -7.26
C TRP A 144 -10.40 5.79 -5.83
N GLN A 145 -11.69 5.97 -5.59
CA GLN A 145 -12.27 5.82 -4.27
C GLN A 145 -13.02 4.49 -4.18
N LEU A 146 -12.71 3.69 -3.16
CA LEU A 146 -13.52 2.54 -2.79
C LEU A 146 -14.70 3.02 -1.95
N GLY A 147 -15.92 2.67 -2.34
CA GLY A 147 -17.13 3.07 -1.61
C GLY A 147 -18.41 2.78 -2.41
N ALA A 148 -19.54 3.19 -1.88
CA ALA A 148 -20.87 2.93 -2.45
C ALA A 148 -21.04 3.40 -3.90
N ASN A 149 -20.29 4.43 -4.32
CA ASN A 149 -20.38 4.99 -5.67
C ASN A 149 -19.63 4.16 -6.74
N THR A 150 -18.89 3.12 -6.34
CA THR A 150 -18.14 2.27 -7.29
C THR A 150 -18.99 1.20 -7.96
N GLY A 151 -20.18 0.94 -7.43
CA GLY A 151 -21.02 -0.17 -7.86
C GLY A 151 -20.47 -1.56 -7.48
N LEU A 152 -19.42 -1.61 -6.64
CA LEU A 152 -18.84 -2.86 -6.14
C LEU A 152 -19.45 -3.25 -4.80
N THR A 153 -19.79 -4.52 -4.66
CA THR A 153 -20.25 -5.10 -3.40
C THR A 153 -19.06 -5.52 -2.56
N VAL A 154 -18.87 -4.86 -1.41
CA VAL A 154 -17.80 -5.14 -0.46
C VAL A 154 -18.39 -5.80 0.78
N VAL A 155 -17.84 -6.93 1.18
CA VAL A 155 -18.23 -7.67 2.39
C VAL A 155 -17.02 -7.94 3.27
N ASN A 156 -17.26 -8.02 4.60
CA ASN A 156 -16.20 -8.36 5.53
C ASN A 156 -16.12 -9.88 5.74
N TYR A 157 -14.91 -10.40 5.83
CA TYR A 157 -14.66 -11.78 6.19
C TYR A 157 -14.95 -12.01 7.68
N SER A 158 -15.82 -12.98 7.99
CA SER A 158 -16.25 -13.26 9.38
C SER A 158 -15.72 -14.59 9.95
N GLY A 159 -14.81 -15.27 9.23
CA GLY A 159 -14.30 -16.58 9.68
C GLY A 159 -15.23 -17.75 9.43
N GLU A 160 -16.43 -17.53 8.94
CA GLU A 160 -17.38 -18.58 8.62
C GLU A 160 -17.21 -19.03 7.16
N GLN A 161 -17.31 -20.34 6.95
CA GLN A 161 -17.21 -20.98 5.62
C GLN A 161 -18.25 -20.48 4.61
N SER A 162 -19.22 -19.70 5.09
CA SER A 162 -20.42 -19.31 4.36
C SER A 162 -20.31 -18.04 3.54
N ILE A 163 -19.19 -17.28 3.58
CA ILE A 163 -19.17 -15.95 2.91
C ILE A 163 -19.39 -16.08 1.40
N VAL A 164 -18.76 -17.05 0.76
CA VAL A 164 -18.93 -17.26 -0.69
C VAL A 164 -20.33 -17.77 -1.03
N THR A 165 -20.95 -18.57 -0.14
CA THR A 165 -22.31 -19.06 -0.27
C THR A 165 -23.37 -18.05 0.16
N ALA A 166 -23.08 -17.26 1.21
CA ALA A 166 -24.00 -16.23 1.72
C ALA A 166 -23.98 -14.95 0.87
N HIS A 167 -22.85 -14.65 0.23
CA HIS A 167 -22.68 -13.46 -0.62
C HIS A 167 -22.09 -13.84 -2.00
N PRO A 168 -22.81 -14.63 -2.83
CA PRO A 168 -22.32 -15.08 -4.14
C PRO A 168 -22.05 -13.94 -5.12
N LYS A 169 -22.47 -12.72 -4.79
CA LYS A 169 -22.27 -11.49 -5.57
C LYS A 169 -21.27 -10.53 -4.97
N ALA A 170 -20.48 -10.94 -3.97
CA ALA A 170 -19.45 -10.08 -3.42
C ALA A 170 -18.36 -9.86 -4.47
N ASP A 171 -18.07 -8.60 -4.78
CA ASP A 171 -16.95 -8.24 -5.66
C ASP A 171 -15.63 -8.21 -4.91
N ILE A 172 -15.65 -7.79 -3.64
CA ILE A 172 -14.49 -7.71 -2.77
C ILE A 172 -14.84 -8.28 -1.39
N VAL A 173 -14.01 -9.20 -0.92
CA VAL A 173 -14.05 -9.68 0.46
C VAL A 173 -12.88 -9.05 1.23
N MET A 174 -13.22 -8.30 2.30
CA MET A 174 -12.26 -7.64 3.16
C MET A 174 -11.85 -8.57 4.30
N TRP A 175 -10.57 -8.79 4.45
CA TRP A 175 -9.99 -9.48 5.60
C TRP A 175 -9.19 -8.49 6.45
N SER A 176 -9.20 -8.70 7.78
CA SER A 176 -8.38 -7.95 8.73
C SER A 176 -7.74 -8.88 9.74
N GLY A 177 -6.44 -8.77 9.90
CA GLY A 177 -5.70 -9.47 10.92
C GLY A 177 -5.75 -8.83 12.31
N ALA A 178 -6.42 -7.68 12.44
CA ALA A 178 -6.65 -7.01 13.73
C ALA A 178 -8.14 -6.80 13.97
N LYS A 179 -8.59 -7.09 15.19
CA LYS A 179 -9.98 -6.86 15.61
C LYS A 179 -10.24 -5.34 15.60
N GLY A 180 -11.38 -4.93 15.05
CA GLY A 180 -11.78 -3.51 15.05
C GLY A 180 -11.50 -2.75 13.76
N LEU A 181 -10.53 -3.17 12.95
CA LEU A 181 -10.20 -2.48 11.68
C LEU A 181 -11.31 -2.55 10.61
N TYR A 182 -12.22 -3.53 10.68
CA TYR A 182 -13.28 -3.73 9.68
C TYR A 182 -14.20 -2.51 9.50
N GLY A 183 -14.61 -1.86 10.60
CA GLY A 183 -15.56 -0.75 10.55
C GLY A 183 -15.04 0.49 9.84
N GLY A 184 -13.73 0.68 9.80
CA GLY A 184 -13.11 1.87 9.22
C GLY A 184 -13.00 1.85 7.70
N ILE A 185 -12.83 0.67 7.12
CA ILE A 185 -12.62 0.52 5.67
C ILE A 185 -13.95 0.52 4.92
N SER A 186 -14.98 -0.07 5.51
CA SER A 186 -16.31 -0.17 4.89
C SER A 186 -17.16 1.09 5.05
N ALA A 187 -16.89 1.93 6.05
CA ALA A 187 -17.68 3.13 6.37
C ALA A 187 -17.03 4.43 5.89
N GLY A 188 -15.78 4.41 5.46
CA GLY A 188 -15.03 5.60 5.05
C GLY A 188 -14.73 5.62 3.55
N ALA A 189 -14.47 6.81 3.04
CA ALA A 189 -13.90 6.97 1.72
C ALA A 189 -12.43 6.52 1.76
N THR A 190 -12.15 5.37 1.19
CA THR A 190 -10.76 4.90 1.01
C THR A 190 -10.34 5.17 -0.42
N TYR A 191 -9.31 5.99 -0.57
CA TYR A 191 -8.68 6.28 -1.86
C TYR A 191 -7.58 5.26 -2.11
N ILE A 192 -7.55 4.73 -3.30
CA ILE A 192 -6.56 3.76 -3.76
C ILE A 192 -5.79 4.38 -4.92
N THR A 193 -4.48 4.49 -4.76
CA THR A 193 -3.58 5.15 -5.71
C THR A 193 -2.45 4.22 -6.08
N PRO A 194 -2.14 4.02 -7.37
CA PRO A 194 -0.92 3.34 -7.78
C PRO A 194 0.33 4.04 -7.22
N ASP A 195 1.23 3.31 -6.60
CA ASP A 195 2.49 3.86 -6.09
C ASP A 195 3.58 3.72 -7.16
N ALA A 196 3.62 4.69 -8.09
CA ALA A 196 4.54 4.67 -9.21
C ALA A 196 6.00 4.64 -8.74
N SER A 197 6.33 5.42 -7.70
CA SER A 197 7.70 5.51 -7.20
C SER A 197 8.21 4.20 -6.62
N LEU A 198 7.36 3.48 -5.87
CA LEU A 198 7.70 2.17 -5.35
C LEU A 198 7.80 1.12 -6.47
N ASN A 199 6.89 1.18 -7.44
CA ASN A 199 6.93 0.30 -8.60
C ASN A 199 8.22 0.50 -9.40
N ASP A 200 8.57 1.74 -9.73
CA ASP A 200 9.77 2.07 -10.51
C ASP A 200 11.05 1.63 -9.77
N ALA A 201 11.12 1.87 -8.46
CA ALA A 201 12.26 1.46 -7.65
C ALA A 201 12.39 -0.06 -7.57
N TYR A 202 11.29 -0.77 -7.36
CA TYR A 202 11.28 -2.23 -7.23
C TYR A 202 11.65 -2.94 -8.54
N TYR A 203 11.16 -2.44 -9.66
CA TYR A 203 11.46 -3.00 -10.99
C TYR A 203 12.68 -2.38 -11.66
N ARG A 204 13.33 -1.40 -11.01
CA ARG A 204 14.54 -0.70 -11.47
C ARG A 204 14.35 -0.02 -12.84
N GLY A 205 13.19 0.58 -13.05
CA GLY A 205 12.86 1.31 -14.26
C GLY A 205 11.43 1.78 -14.28
N LEU A 206 11.11 2.69 -15.20
CA LEU A 206 9.76 3.20 -15.37
C LEU A 206 8.83 2.08 -15.85
N VAL A 207 7.85 1.75 -15.03
CA VAL A 207 6.91 0.68 -15.29
C VAL A 207 5.46 1.12 -15.04
N THR A 208 4.55 0.60 -15.82
CA THR A 208 3.12 0.81 -15.60
C THR A 208 2.51 -0.36 -14.83
N ASN A 209 1.48 -0.09 -14.03
CA ASN A 209 0.73 -1.14 -13.35
C ASN A 209 0.22 -2.22 -14.32
N ARG A 210 -0.21 -1.81 -15.52
CA ARG A 210 -0.65 -2.75 -16.55
C ARG A 210 0.47 -3.73 -16.96
N GLN A 211 1.70 -3.24 -17.16
CA GLN A 211 2.86 -4.09 -17.46
C GLN A 211 3.18 -5.05 -16.32
N ILE A 212 3.15 -4.55 -15.08
CA ILE A 212 3.40 -5.35 -13.88
C ILE A 212 2.34 -6.45 -13.75
N LEU A 213 1.08 -6.07 -13.76
CA LEU A 213 -0.05 -6.98 -13.56
C LEU A 213 -0.23 -7.97 -14.72
N ALA A 214 0.27 -7.64 -15.91
CA ALA A 214 0.39 -8.57 -17.04
C ALA A 214 1.63 -9.47 -16.95
N SER A 215 2.48 -9.29 -15.93
CA SER A 215 3.77 -9.98 -15.77
C SER A 215 4.75 -9.77 -16.94
N ALA A 216 4.63 -8.62 -17.61
CA ALA A 216 5.57 -8.21 -18.68
C ALA A 216 6.93 -7.80 -18.10
N VAL A 217 6.98 -7.38 -16.85
CA VAL A 217 8.20 -7.14 -16.07
C VAL A 217 8.31 -8.17 -14.95
N ARG A 218 9.53 -8.45 -14.47
CA ARG A 218 9.76 -9.48 -13.47
C ARG A 218 10.76 -9.04 -12.41
N ASN A 219 10.48 -9.40 -11.16
CA ASN A 219 11.45 -9.36 -10.08
C ASN A 219 11.48 -10.73 -9.37
N ARG A 220 12.68 -11.25 -9.09
CA ARG A 220 12.85 -12.58 -8.48
C ARG A 220 12.43 -12.64 -7.02
N HIS A 221 12.46 -11.52 -6.31
CA HIS A 221 12.13 -11.43 -4.89
C HIS A 221 10.63 -11.53 -4.59
N THR A 222 9.81 -11.90 -5.57
CA THR A 222 8.37 -12.11 -5.44
C THR A 222 7.95 -13.57 -5.24
N ALA A 223 8.90 -14.49 -5.29
CA ALA A 223 8.60 -15.92 -5.31
C ALA A 223 7.81 -16.36 -4.08
N ASP A 224 8.22 -15.93 -2.89
CA ASP A 224 7.61 -16.32 -1.62
C ASP A 224 6.16 -15.85 -1.48
N LEU A 225 5.86 -14.61 -1.86
CA LEU A 225 4.50 -14.08 -1.83
C LEU A 225 3.58 -14.83 -2.81
N ARG A 226 4.06 -15.08 -4.02
CA ARG A 226 3.29 -15.84 -5.02
C ARG A 226 3.08 -17.29 -4.59
N GLN A 227 4.06 -17.91 -3.94
CA GLN A 227 3.95 -19.26 -3.39
C GLN A 227 2.96 -19.30 -2.22
N ALA A 228 3.03 -18.33 -1.30
CA ALA A 228 2.06 -18.20 -0.21
C ALA A 228 0.63 -18.11 -0.75
N LEU A 229 0.38 -17.25 -1.76
CA LEU A 229 -0.93 -17.12 -2.39
C LEU A 229 -1.38 -18.37 -3.14
N ALA A 230 -0.46 -19.18 -3.65
CA ALA A 230 -0.78 -20.45 -4.30
C ALA A 230 -1.16 -21.58 -3.32
N GLY A 231 -1.12 -21.32 -2.02
CA GLY A 231 -1.39 -22.30 -0.98
C GLY A 231 -0.19 -23.17 -0.62
N GLY A 232 0.99 -22.84 -1.14
CA GLY A 232 2.26 -23.44 -0.77
C GLY A 232 2.84 -22.71 0.44
N GLY A 233 2.26 -22.89 1.62
CA GLY A 233 2.83 -22.35 2.85
C GLY A 233 4.27 -22.83 2.99
N SER A 234 5.22 -21.90 3.19
CA SER A 234 6.61 -22.22 3.48
C SER A 234 6.66 -23.15 4.71
N ALA A 235 7.19 -24.34 4.54
CA ALA A 235 7.43 -25.30 5.61
C ALA A 235 8.58 -24.84 6.56
N ALA A 236 8.82 -23.56 6.70
CA ALA A 236 9.95 -22.98 7.42
C ALA A 236 9.52 -22.23 8.68
N TYR A 237 8.67 -22.86 9.52
CA TYR A 237 8.57 -22.55 10.96
C TYR A 237 8.13 -23.83 11.69
N ARG A 238 9.07 -24.75 11.89
CA ARG A 238 9.05 -25.74 12.95
C ARG A 238 10.24 -25.53 13.86
#